data_978caa6e8aadefbdbfaeafc19c08306c
#
_entry.id   978caa6e8aadefbdbfaeafc19c08306c
#
_cell.length_a   1.000
_cell.length_b   1.000
_cell.length_c   1.000
_cell.angle_alpha   90.00
_cell.angle_beta   90.00
_cell.angle_gamma   90.00
#
_symmetry.space_group_name_H-M   'P 1'
#
loop_
_entity.id
_entity.type
_entity.pdbx_description
1 polymer ?
#
loop_
_entity_poly.entity_id
_entity_poly.type
_entity_poly.pdbx_seq_one_letter_code
_entity_poly.pdbx_strand_id
1 'polypeptide(L)'
;MTDVLNQPGVSQSELLAMVEAFNECQRRAFEPNNPVSNIFNSPDKKEIIRLNDKSKAYVAENSYMSVSEASEEIEKWKSNALAQYFNPKTRALNSEKIVLSLFDLSGQWSQPWVDAGYQVYRFDIQSDPIHGDVNGFSVEYFNELYGSFEGQDIYAVLGACPCTDFAVSGARHFAAKDQDGRTIESIKLVHQTLRTIEFFKPAIWAIENPVGRIENLGGLPPWRLSFDPNHLGDPYTKKTLIWGRFNADLPIAPVEPTEGSKMHRLYGGKSLKTKNARSVTPEGFSYGFFAANNAVDNPVQALSFKYDRLDREIFQQAIEANVSTYMLEEVIADSYYMDLDDNAAIEAIIDLIKGENLELT
;
A
#
# COMPACT_ATOMS: atom_id res chain seq x y z
N MET A 1 15.79 2.08 21.33
CA MET A 1 14.53 1.51 21.81
C MET A 1 14.57 -0.03 21.90
N THR A 2 15.23 -0.71 20.98
CA THR A 2 15.40 -2.18 21.00
C THR A 2 16.06 -2.72 22.27
N ASP A 3 17.01 -2.00 22.88
CA ASP A 3 17.69 -2.42 24.11
C ASP A 3 16.81 -2.36 25.36
N VAL A 4 15.74 -1.56 25.34
CA VAL A 4 14.82 -1.41 26.49
C VAL A 4 13.78 -2.53 26.50
N LEU A 5 13.38 -3.03 25.33
CA LEU A 5 12.35 -4.09 25.18
C LEU A 5 12.87 -5.48 25.55
N ASN A 6 14.17 -5.68 25.62
CA ASN A 6 14.82 -6.95 25.98
C ASN A 6 15.51 -6.94 27.35
N GLN A 7 15.30 -5.89 28.19
CA GLN A 7 15.89 -5.88 29.54
C GLN A 7 15.14 -6.85 30.47
N PRO A 8 15.82 -7.75 31.13
CA PRO A 8 15.19 -8.58 32.13
C PRO A 8 14.73 -7.71 33.30
N GLY A 9 13.44 -7.68 33.59
CA GLY A 9 12.84 -6.95 34.70
C GLY A 9 11.76 -5.94 34.37
N VAL A 10 11.50 -5.66 33.08
CA VAL A 10 10.38 -4.79 32.66
C VAL A 10 9.09 -5.60 32.68
N SER A 11 8.11 -5.14 33.46
CA SER A 11 6.81 -5.80 33.52
C SER A 11 6.02 -5.56 32.23
N GLN A 12 5.08 -6.43 31.97
CA GLN A 12 4.23 -6.37 30.77
C GLN A 12 3.35 -5.12 30.70
N SER A 13 2.90 -4.62 31.85
CA SER A 13 2.17 -3.34 31.95
C SER A 13 3.06 -2.15 31.58
N GLU A 14 4.34 -2.19 31.93
CA GLU A 14 5.33 -1.19 31.53
C GLU A 14 5.61 -1.27 30.02
N LEU A 15 5.72 -2.47 29.45
CA LEU A 15 5.87 -2.67 28.01
C LEU A 15 4.66 -2.14 27.22
N LEU A 16 3.44 -2.43 27.67
CA LEU A 16 2.22 -1.89 27.04
C LEU A 16 2.15 -0.38 27.18
N ALA A 17 2.49 0.18 28.34
CA ALA A 17 2.56 1.63 28.54
C ALA A 17 3.62 2.29 27.63
N MET A 18 4.76 1.62 27.40
CA MET A 18 5.78 2.11 26.46
C MET A 18 5.30 2.04 25.01
N VAL A 19 4.58 0.99 24.64
CA VAL A 19 3.94 0.88 23.31
C VAL A 19 2.86 1.95 23.13
N GLU A 20 2.03 2.20 24.15
CA GLU A 20 1.03 3.28 24.13
C GLU A 20 1.70 4.66 24.04
N ALA A 21 2.75 4.91 24.79
CA ALA A 21 3.51 6.16 24.71
C ALA A 21 4.18 6.34 23.33
N PHE A 22 4.71 5.26 22.75
CA PHE A 22 5.28 5.28 21.42
C PHE A 22 4.20 5.53 20.34
N ASN A 23 3.05 4.86 20.46
CA ASN A 23 1.91 5.07 19.56
C ASN A 23 1.33 6.47 19.69
N GLU A 24 1.34 7.06 20.89
CA GLU A 24 0.95 8.45 21.09
C GLU A 24 1.96 9.42 20.45
N CYS A 25 3.25 9.13 20.56
CA CYS A 25 4.29 9.87 19.84
C CYS A 25 4.12 9.78 18.32
N GLN A 26 3.79 8.58 17.81
CA GLN A 26 3.46 8.36 16.40
C GLN A 26 2.19 9.14 16.01
N ARG A 27 1.11 9.06 16.81
CA ARG A 27 -0.12 9.83 16.54
C ARG A 27 0.12 11.32 16.47
N ARG A 28 0.96 11.87 17.36
CA ARG A 28 1.37 13.30 17.33
C ARG A 28 2.22 13.62 16.10
N ALA A 29 3.03 12.67 15.62
CA ALA A 29 3.76 12.83 14.36
C ALA A 29 2.82 12.95 13.14
N PHE A 30 1.58 12.43 13.25
CA PHE A 30 0.54 12.52 12.23
C PHE A 30 -0.40 13.73 12.39
N GLU A 31 -0.17 14.61 13.37
CA GLU A 31 -0.96 15.84 13.51
C GLU A 31 -0.70 16.80 12.34
N PRO A 32 -1.73 17.53 11.85
CA PRO A 32 -1.67 18.33 10.60
C PRO A 32 -0.55 19.35 10.51
N ASN A 33 0.02 19.75 11.63
CA ASN A 33 1.09 20.77 11.71
C ASN A 33 2.48 20.19 11.99
N ASN A 34 2.64 18.86 11.98
CA ASN A 34 3.94 18.24 12.19
C ASN A 34 4.62 18.00 10.83
N PRO A 35 5.91 18.38 10.63
CA PRO A 35 6.61 18.12 9.36
C PRO A 35 6.64 16.65 8.93
N VAL A 36 6.62 15.71 9.89
CA VAL A 36 6.53 14.26 9.64
C VAL A 36 5.14 13.86 9.17
N SER A 37 4.10 14.62 9.51
CA SER A 37 2.72 14.32 9.10
C SER A 37 2.51 14.46 7.59
N ASN A 38 3.33 15.25 6.90
CA ASN A 38 3.21 15.46 5.46
C ASN A 38 3.49 14.18 4.67
N ILE A 39 4.29 13.25 5.21
CA ILE A 39 4.54 11.94 4.58
C ILE A 39 3.28 11.05 4.64
N PHE A 40 2.48 11.21 5.67
CA PHE A 40 1.30 10.37 5.95
C PHE A 40 -0.03 11.10 5.69
N ASN A 41 -0.02 12.43 5.58
CA ASN A 41 -1.17 13.24 5.27
C ASN A 41 -1.03 13.81 3.85
N SER A 42 -1.68 13.19 2.87
CA SER A 42 -1.90 13.82 1.59
C SER A 42 -2.75 15.10 1.79
N PRO A 43 -2.47 16.22 1.09
CA PRO A 43 -3.25 17.45 1.18
C PRO A 43 -4.72 17.26 0.77
N ASP A 44 -5.04 16.24 -0.02
CA ASP A 44 -6.42 15.89 -0.34
C ASP A 44 -7.14 15.41 0.93
N LYS A 45 -8.23 16.06 1.30
CA LYS A 45 -9.14 15.58 2.33
C LYS A 45 -9.52 14.13 2.02
N LYS A 46 -8.95 13.21 2.75
CA LYS A 46 -9.01 11.79 2.48
C LYS A 46 -10.43 11.29 2.64
N GLU A 47 -11.14 11.18 1.56
CA GLU A 47 -12.44 10.55 1.55
C GLU A 47 -12.29 9.07 1.91
N ILE A 48 -13.04 8.63 2.92
CA ILE A 48 -13.11 7.22 3.28
C ILE A 48 -14.01 6.53 2.25
N ILE A 49 -13.44 5.67 1.43
CA ILE A 49 -14.17 4.91 0.42
C ILE A 49 -14.55 3.54 0.99
N ARG A 50 -15.83 3.21 0.85
CA ARG A 50 -16.38 1.88 1.12
C ARG A 50 -16.84 1.26 -0.19
N LEU A 51 -16.14 0.24 -0.67
CA LEU A 51 -16.55 -0.42 -1.91
C LEU A 51 -17.94 -1.05 -1.82
N ASN A 52 -18.41 -1.36 -0.61
CA ASN A 52 -19.78 -1.79 -0.39
C ASN A 52 -20.82 -0.75 -0.86
N ASP A 53 -20.55 0.53 -0.67
CA ASP A 53 -21.50 1.59 -1.07
C ASP A 53 -21.45 1.76 -2.60
N LYS A 54 -20.26 1.72 -3.20
CA LYS A 54 -20.07 1.71 -4.66
C LYS A 54 -20.74 0.49 -5.31
N SER A 55 -20.57 -0.71 -4.72
CA SER A 55 -21.19 -1.94 -5.18
C SER A 55 -22.72 -1.89 -5.09
N LYS A 56 -23.28 -1.36 -3.99
CA LYS A 56 -24.73 -1.19 -3.85
C LYS A 56 -25.31 -0.26 -4.89
N ALA A 57 -24.66 0.85 -5.18
CA ALA A 57 -25.07 1.78 -6.23
C ALA A 57 -25.09 1.07 -7.60
N TYR A 58 -24.01 0.35 -7.93
CA TYR A 58 -23.94 -0.43 -9.17
C TYR A 58 -25.05 -1.48 -9.26
N VAL A 59 -25.27 -2.27 -8.19
CA VAL A 59 -26.27 -3.35 -8.15
C VAL A 59 -27.69 -2.82 -8.22
N ALA A 60 -27.96 -1.62 -7.69
CA ALA A 60 -29.28 -0.98 -7.81
C ALA A 60 -29.65 -0.66 -9.26
N GLU A 61 -28.64 -0.40 -10.12
CA GLU A 61 -28.84 -0.06 -11.53
C GLU A 61 -28.69 -1.28 -12.47
N ASN A 62 -27.79 -2.22 -12.14
CA ASN A 62 -27.31 -3.25 -13.07
C ASN A 62 -27.48 -4.70 -12.57
N SER A 63 -27.91 -4.93 -11.31
CA SER A 63 -27.83 -6.22 -10.62
C SER A 63 -26.40 -6.67 -10.31
N TYR A 64 -26.22 -7.78 -9.59
CA TYR A 64 -24.92 -8.41 -9.41
C TYR A 64 -24.41 -9.00 -10.73
N MET A 65 -23.14 -8.94 -10.97
CA MET A 65 -22.49 -9.74 -12.02
C MET A 65 -22.57 -11.21 -11.66
N SER A 66 -22.66 -12.07 -12.66
CA SER A 66 -22.31 -13.47 -12.48
C SER A 66 -20.80 -13.61 -12.22
N VAL A 67 -20.36 -14.71 -11.62
CA VAL A 67 -18.92 -14.98 -11.41
C VAL A 67 -18.15 -14.98 -12.74
N SER A 68 -18.78 -15.41 -13.85
CA SER A 68 -18.15 -15.38 -15.18
C SER A 68 -17.92 -13.95 -15.66
N GLU A 69 -18.93 -13.09 -15.59
CA GLU A 69 -18.81 -11.67 -16.00
C GLU A 69 -17.77 -10.93 -15.16
N ALA A 70 -17.75 -11.17 -13.85
CA ALA A 70 -16.74 -10.59 -12.98
C ALA A 70 -15.32 -11.10 -13.31
N SER A 71 -15.17 -12.39 -13.64
CA SER A 71 -13.90 -12.94 -14.10
C SER A 71 -13.44 -12.31 -15.42
N GLU A 72 -14.35 -12.09 -16.36
CA GLU A 72 -14.04 -11.39 -17.62
C GLU A 72 -13.58 -9.95 -17.37
N GLU A 73 -14.16 -9.27 -16.38
CA GLU A 73 -13.75 -7.92 -16.01
C GLU A 73 -12.34 -7.91 -15.38
N ILE A 74 -12.05 -8.86 -14.49
CA ILE A 74 -10.72 -9.02 -13.90
C ILE A 74 -9.68 -9.35 -14.99
N GLU A 75 -10.02 -10.21 -15.96
CA GLU A 75 -9.13 -10.52 -17.10
C GLU A 75 -8.84 -9.29 -17.96
N LYS A 76 -9.75 -8.30 -18.06
CA LYS A 76 -9.45 -7.02 -18.71
C LYS A 76 -8.42 -6.23 -17.89
N TRP A 77 -8.55 -6.18 -16.56
CA TRP A 77 -7.55 -5.50 -15.71
C TRP A 77 -6.17 -6.16 -15.82
N LYS A 78 -6.12 -7.49 -15.84
CA LYS A 78 -4.89 -8.27 -16.08
C LYS A 78 -4.29 -7.98 -17.46
N SER A 79 -5.12 -7.99 -18.49
CA SER A 79 -4.69 -7.70 -19.86
C SER A 79 -4.11 -6.29 -19.98
N ASN A 80 -4.68 -5.30 -19.28
CA ASN A 80 -4.16 -3.94 -19.24
C ASN A 80 -2.78 -3.88 -18.55
N ALA A 81 -2.58 -4.61 -17.45
CA ALA A 81 -1.28 -4.71 -16.80
C ALA A 81 -0.23 -5.35 -17.74
N LEU A 82 -0.56 -6.47 -18.36
CA LEU A 82 0.31 -7.15 -19.32
C LEU A 82 0.61 -6.29 -20.56
N ALA A 83 -0.36 -5.49 -21.04
CA ALA A 83 -0.16 -4.59 -22.16
C ALA A 83 0.94 -3.55 -21.88
N GLN A 84 1.09 -3.10 -20.63
CA GLN A 84 2.18 -2.22 -20.21
C GLN A 84 3.55 -2.87 -20.40
N TYR A 85 3.68 -4.15 -20.01
CA TYR A 85 4.92 -4.92 -20.20
C TYR A 85 5.29 -5.11 -21.67
N PHE A 86 4.29 -5.35 -22.54
CA PHE A 86 4.52 -5.54 -23.98
C PHE A 86 4.72 -4.25 -24.75
N ASN A 87 4.41 -3.10 -24.15
CA ASN A 87 4.77 -1.81 -24.71
C ASN A 87 6.21 -1.45 -24.32
N PRO A 88 7.17 -1.39 -25.26
CA PRO A 88 8.58 -1.18 -24.92
C PRO A 88 8.86 0.11 -24.16
N LYS A 89 8.15 1.21 -24.50
CA LYS A 89 8.30 2.52 -23.84
C LYS A 89 7.80 2.46 -22.40
N THR A 90 6.60 1.96 -22.20
CA THR A 90 6.00 1.83 -20.87
C THR A 90 6.80 0.85 -19.99
N ARG A 91 7.23 -0.30 -20.55
CA ARG A 91 8.06 -1.26 -19.84
C ARG A 91 9.39 -0.65 -19.37
N ALA A 92 10.03 0.17 -20.21
CA ALA A 92 11.27 0.85 -19.83
C ALA A 92 11.04 1.75 -18.59
N LEU A 93 9.99 2.58 -18.60
CA LEU A 93 9.62 3.43 -17.47
C LEU A 93 9.25 2.63 -16.20
N ASN A 94 8.51 1.55 -16.35
CA ASN A 94 8.12 0.71 -15.21
C ASN A 94 9.32 -0.04 -14.63
N SER A 95 10.29 -0.47 -15.47
CA SER A 95 11.47 -1.19 -15.02
C SER A 95 12.45 -0.36 -14.18
N GLU A 96 12.29 0.94 -14.13
CA GLU A 96 13.04 1.85 -13.27
C GLU A 96 12.40 2.00 -11.88
N LYS A 97 11.16 1.54 -11.71
CA LYS A 97 10.36 1.69 -10.49
C LYS A 97 10.35 0.41 -9.66
N ILE A 98 10.59 0.54 -8.38
CA ILE A 98 10.63 -0.59 -7.44
C ILE A 98 9.34 -0.64 -6.61
N VAL A 99 8.83 -1.85 -6.44
CA VAL A 99 7.72 -2.17 -5.52
C VAL A 99 8.23 -3.11 -4.44
N LEU A 100 8.14 -2.68 -3.18
CA LEU A 100 8.43 -3.53 -2.03
C LEU A 100 7.11 -4.13 -1.52
N SER A 101 6.97 -5.45 -1.58
CA SER A 101 5.80 -6.17 -1.10
C SER A 101 6.15 -6.96 0.16
N LEU A 102 5.66 -6.50 1.30
CA LEU A 102 6.00 -6.99 2.62
C LEU A 102 4.92 -7.95 3.11
N PHE A 103 5.31 -9.13 3.62
CA PHE A 103 4.43 -10.21 4.08
C PHE A 103 3.58 -10.81 2.96
N ASP A 104 4.11 -10.83 1.73
CA ASP A 104 3.42 -11.30 0.52
C ASP A 104 3.93 -12.67 0.09
N LEU A 105 3.72 -13.69 0.93
CA LEU A 105 4.14 -15.06 0.64
C LEU A 105 3.60 -15.59 -0.68
N SER A 106 2.34 -15.28 -0.98
CA SER A 106 1.68 -15.74 -2.21
C SER A 106 2.15 -14.99 -3.46
N GLY A 107 2.70 -13.79 -3.28
CA GLY A 107 3.00 -12.86 -4.36
C GLY A 107 1.77 -12.29 -5.06
N GLN A 108 0.56 -12.61 -4.58
CA GLN A 108 -0.67 -12.26 -5.29
C GLN A 108 -0.93 -10.76 -5.27
N TRP A 109 -0.62 -10.06 -4.17
CA TRP A 109 -0.84 -8.61 -4.12
C TRP A 109 0.07 -7.85 -5.09
N SER A 110 1.31 -8.29 -5.20
CA SER A 110 2.31 -7.65 -6.05
C SER A 110 2.35 -8.18 -7.49
N GLN A 111 1.62 -9.24 -7.82
CA GLN A 111 1.65 -9.84 -9.15
C GLN A 111 1.33 -8.86 -10.30
N PRO A 112 0.32 -7.97 -10.19
CA PRO A 112 0.01 -7.02 -11.27
C PRO A 112 1.19 -6.08 -11.62
N TRP A 113 2.00 -5.73 -10.62
CA TRP A 113 3.19 -4.90 -10.82
C TRP A 113 4.27 -5.66 -11.59
N VAL A 114 4.45 -6.97 -11.30
CA VAL A 114 5.34 -7.86 -12.09
C VAL A 114 4.86 -7.93 -13.53
N ASP A 115 3.56 -8.15 -13.72
CA ASP A 115 2.94 -8.27 -15.04
C ASP A 115 3.08 -7.00 -15.87
N ALA A 116 3.16 -5.84 -15.24
CA ALA A 116 3.37 -4.55 -15.87
C ALA A 116 4.84 -4.15 -16.06
N GLY A 117 5.79 -4.96 -15.56
CA GLY A 117 7.22 -4.77 -15.77
C GLY A 117 7.95 -3.95 -14.71
N TYR A 118 7.34 -3.72 -13.55
CA TYR A 118 8.02 -3.11 -12.40
C TYR A 118 9.04 -4.08 -11.80
N GLN A 119 10.06 -3.56 -11.09
CA GLN A 119 10.93 -4.36 -10.26
C GLN A 119 10.24 -4.64 -8.93
N VAL A 120 9.87 -5.90 -8.66
CA VAL A 120 9.13 -6.28 -7.46
C VAL A 120 10.00 -7.13 -6.54
N TYR A 121 10.15 -6.68 -5.30
CA TYR A 121 10.82 -7.42 -4.24
C TYR A 121 9.80 -7.83 -3.18
N ARG A 122 9.70 -9.14 -2.94
CA ARG A 122 8.76 -9.76 -2.01
C ARG A 122 9.50 -10.23 -0.77
N PHE A 123 8.92 -9.94 0.38
CA PHE A 123 9.47 -10.29 1.69
C PHE A 123 8.43 -11.07 2.50
N ASP A 124 8.78 -12.27 2.93
CA ASP A 124 8.00 -13.08 3.85
C ASP A 124 8.91 -14.08 4.58
N ILE A 125 8.64 -14.34 5.86
CA ILE A 125 9.42 -15.31 6.67
C ILE A 125 9.45 -16.73 6.08
N GLN A 126 8.45 -17.08 5.28
CA GLN A 126 8.31 -18.40 4.64
C GLN A 126 8.84 -18.39 3.21
N SER A 127 9.27 -17.24 2.68
CA SER A 127 9.84 -17.17 1.34
C SER A 127 11.26 -17.73 1.30
N ASP A 128 11.71 -18.06 0.08
CA ASP A 128 13.08 -18.46 -0.17
C ASP A 128 14.06 -17.39 0.34
N PRO A 129 15.22 -17.78 0.92
CA PRO A 129 16.26 -16.85 1.40
C PRO A 129 16.68 -15.78 0.39
N ILE A 130 16.48 -16.01 -0.91
CA ILE A 130 16.74 -15.04 -1.98
C ILE A 130 15.78 -13.84 -1.91
N HIS A 131 14.56 -14.01 -1.36
CA HIS A 131 13.54 -12.98 -1.28
C HIS A 131 13.42 -12.31 0.09
N GLY A 132 14.30 -12.67 1.03
CA GLY A 132 14.33 -12.08 2.36
C GLY A 132 13.27 -12.62 3.33
N ASP A 133 13.58 -12.48 4.59
CA ASP A 133 12.73 -12.83 5.72
C ASP A 133 12.18 -11.55 6.35
N VAL A 134 10.86 -11.37 6.33
CA VAL A 134 10.23 -10.16 6.86
C VAL A 134 10.32 -10.07 8.39
N ASN A 135 10.47 -11.20 9.09
CA ASN A 135 10.81 -11.17 10.52
C ASN A 135 12.25 -10.69 10.77
N GLY A 136 13.08 -10.74 9.75
CA GLY A 136 14.41 -10.16 9.73
C GLY A 136 14.42 -8.63 9.61
N PHE A 137 13.31 -7.91 9.68
CA PHE A 137 13.29 -6.48 9.98
C PHE A 137 13.77 -6.22 11.42
N SER A 138 14.86 -6.88 11.83
CA SER A 138 15.76 -6.39 12.86
C SER A 138 16.35 -5.04 12.40
N VAL A 139 16.85 -4.26 13.31
CA VAL A 139 17.50 -2.98 12.96
C VAL A 139 18.64 -3.21 11.97
N GLU A 140 19.37 -4.31 12.08
CA GLU A 140 20.46 -4.69 11.18
C GLU A 140 19.94 -5.01 9.77
N TYR A 141 18.92 -5.83 9.65
CA TYR A 141 18.32 -6.18 8.36
C TYR A 141 17.69 -4.96 7.68
N PHE A 142 17.10 -4.07 8.45
CA PHE A 142 16.56 -2.81 7.95
C PHE A 142 17.66 -1.92 7.36
N ASN A 143 18.85 -1.88 8.00
CA ASN A 143 20.01 -1.18 7.47
C ASN A 143 20.53 -1.84 6.19
N GLU A 144 20.52 -3.17 6.10
CA GLU A 144 20.89 -3.89 4.87
C GLU A 144 19.89 -3.64 3.75
N LEU A 145 18.57 -3.67 4.06
CA LEU A 145 17.53 -3.35 3.09
C LEU A 145 17.69 -1.93 2.54
N TYR A 146 17.97 -0.96 3.39
CA TYR A 146 18.20 0.42 2.96
C TYR A 146 19.43 0.56 2.09
N GLY A 147 20.55 -0.02 2.49
CA GLY A 147 21.77 -0.02 1.69
C GLY A 147 21.59 -0.62 0.30
N SER A 148 20.68 -1.61 0.18
CA SER A 148 20.39 -2.25 -1.11
C SER A 148 19.55 -1.37 -2.04
N PHE A 149 18.78 -0.43 -1.52
CA PHE A 149 17.84 0.39 -2.30
C PHE A 149 18.13 1.90 -2.21
N GLU A 150 19.25 2.29 -1.60
CA GLU A 150 19.63 3.71 -1.50
C GLU A 150 19.77 4.33 -2.90
N GLY A 151 19.12 5.49 -3.10
CA GLY A 151 19.13 6.20 -4.38
C GLY A 151 18.28 5.59 -5.49
N GLN A 152 17.46 4.55 -5.19
CA GLN A 152 16.54 3.96 -6.16
C GLN A 152 15.11 4.49 -5.96
N ASP A 153 14.32 4.53 -7.04
CA ASP A 153 12.92 4.97 -7.00
C ASP A 153 12.01 3.87 -6.44
N ILE A 154 11.71 3.95 -5.13
CA ILE A 154 10.71 3.08 -4.51
C ILE A 154 9.32 3.66 -4.79
N TYR A 155 8.69 3.16 -5.84
CA TYR A 155 7.37 3.61 -6.28
C TYR A 155 6.27 3.22 -5.30
N ALA A 156 6.27 1.97 -4.81
CA ALA A 156 5.23 1.50 -3.90
C ALA A 156 5.78 0.63 -2.76
N VAL A 157 5.15 0.74 -1.58
CA VAL A 157 5.32 -0.19 -0.46
C VAL A 157 3.95 -0.78 -0.12
N LEU A 158 3.81 -2.10 -0.29
CA LEU A 158 2.61 -2.87 -0.01
C LEU A 158 2.87 -3.75 1.22
N GLY A 159 2.04 -3.64 2.26
CA GLY A 159 2.25 -4.37 3.51
C GLY A 159 1.01 -5.17 3.94
N ALA A 160 1.09 -6.50 3.92
CA ALA A 160 0.06 -7.40 4.44
C ALA A 160 0.43 -7.91 5.84
N CYS A 161 0.57 -7.01 6.81
CA CYS A 161 1.02 -7.32 8.15
C CYS A 161 0.25 -8.50 8.77
N PRO A 162 0.93 -9.44 9.49
CA PRO A 162 0.27 -10.60 10.09
C PRO A 162 -0.92 -10.21 10.96
N CYS A 163 -2.13 -10.65 10.59
CA CYS A 163 -3.38 -10.26 11.24
C CYS A 163 -3.71 -11.08 12.52
N THR A 164 -2.91 -12.10 12.82
CA THR A 164 -3.21 -13.11 13.87
C THR A 164 -3.47 -12.48 15.24
N ASP A 165 -2.77 -11.37 15.56
CA ASP A 165 -2.84 -10.73 16.88
C ASP A 165 -3.71 -9.46 16.86
N PHE A 166 -4.23 -9.11 15.70
CA PHE A 166 -5.04 -7.90 15.51
C PHE A 166 -6.50 -8.16 15.15
N ALA A 167 -6.79 -9.19 14.32
CA ALA A 167 -8.12 -9.42 13.76
C ALA A 167 -9.17 -9.77 14.82
N VAL A 168 -10.36 -9.15 14.75
CA VAL A 168 -11.50 -9.41 15.68
C VAL A 168 -11.91 -10.88 15.71
N SER A 169 -11.70 -11.64 14.64
CA SER A 169 -11.97 -13.08 14.62
C SER A 169 -11.17 -13.87 15.66
N GLY A 170 -10.04 -13.32 16.14
CA GLY A 170 -9.19 -13.84 17.18
C GLY A 170 -9.37 -13.18 18.56
N ALA A 171 -10.34 -12.28 18.73
CA ALA A 171 -10.47 -11.40 19.91
C ALA A 171 -10.52 -12.14 21.26
N ARG A 172 -11.13 -13.32 21.31
CA ARG A 172 -11.16 -14.18 22.51
C ARG A 172 -9.77 -14.57 23.06
N HIS A 173 -8.72 -14.40 22.25
CA HIS A 173 -7.35 -14.73 22.60
C HIS A 173 -6.47 -13.49 22.84
N PHE A 174 -7.01 -12.28 22.72
CA PHE A 174 -6.22 -11.05 22.81
C PHE A 174 -5.52 -10.92 24.17
N ALA A 175 -6.25 -11.10 25.28
CA ALA A 175 -5.67 -11.01 26.61
C ALA A 175 -4.47 -11.95 26.81
N ALA A 176 -4.58 -13.21 26.37
CA ALA A 176 -3.47 -14.17 26.47
C ALA A 176 -2.27 -13.77 25.58
N LYS A 177 -2.53 -13.23 24.38
CA LYS A 177 -1.49 -12.78 23.43
C LYS A 177 -0.79 -11.50 23.91
N ASP A 178 -1.54 -10.61 24.55
CA ASP A 178 -0.99 -9.41 25.16
C ASP A 178 -0.12 -9.82 26.36
N GLN A 179 -0.56 -10.84 27.10
CA GLN A 179 0.16 -11.36 28.25
C GLN A 179 1.43 -12.12 27.89
N ASP A 180 1.53 -12.86 26.84
CA ASP A 180 2.71 -13.64 26.42
C ASP A 180 3.64 -12.91 25.45
N GLY A 181 3.36 -11.63 25.15
CA GLY A 181 4.21 -10.76 24.32
C GLY A 181 4.01 -10.88 22.80
N ARG A 182 3.19 -11.83 22.31
CA ARG A 182 2.97 -12.00 20.84
C ARG A 182 2.43 -10.75 20.18
N THR A 183 1.54 -10.02 20.84
CA THR A 183 0.99 -8.77 20.32
C THR A 183 2.08 -7.73 20.10
N ILE A 184 3.07 -7.65 21.01
CA ILE A 184 4.20 -6.72 20.90
C ILE A 184 5.07 -7.05 19.67
N GLU A 185 5.35 -8.33 19.45
CA GLU A 185 6.12 -8.76 18.27
C GLU A 185 5.39 -8.40 16.97
N SER A 186 4.07 -8.59 16.92
CA SER A 186 3.27 -8.17 15.78
C SER A 186 3.25 -6.65 15.58
N ILE A 187 3.23 -5.85 16.66
CA ILE A 187 3.32 -4.38 16.59
C ILE A 187 4.69 -3.95 16.04
N LYS A 188 5.78 -4.62 16.42
CA LYS A 188 7.11 -4.34 15.88
C LYS A 188 7.13 -4.46 14.35
N LEU A 189 6.46 -5.46 13.77
CA LEU A 189 6.39 -5.63 12.32
C LEU A 189 5.62 -4.48 11.64
N VAL A 190 4.54 -3.99 12.25
CA VAL A 190 3.83 -2.80 11.75
C VAL A 190 4.73 -1.58 11.78
N HIS A 191 5.44 -1.36 12.88
CA HIS A 191 6.37 -0.23 13.01
C HIS A 191 7.55 -0.32 12.02
N GLN A 192 8.06 -1.51 11.74
CA GLN A 192 9.09 -1.71 10.72
C GLN A 192 8.57 -1.34 9.32
N THR A 193 7.32 -1.73 9.01
CA THR A 193 6.67 -1.34 7.77
C THR A 193 6.55 0.19 7.65
N LEU A 194 6.11 0.85 8.73
CA LEU A 194 6.01 2.32 8.75
C LEU A 194 7.37 3.01 8.60
N ARG A 195 8.42 2.48 9.20
CA ARG A 195 9.80 2.99 9.01
C ARG A 195 10.28 2.83 7.57
N THR A 196 9.97 1.70 6.93
CA THR A 196 10.27 1.50 5.51
C THR A 196 9.60 2.57 4.65
N ILE A 197 8.32 2.86 4.92
CA ILE A 197 7.55 3.89 4.23
C ILE A 197 8.14 5.29 4.50
N GLU A 198 8.47 5.60 5.75
CA GLU A 198 9.03 6.89 6.13
C GLU A 198 10.40 7.15 5.48
N PHE A 199 11.24 6.13 5.40
CA PHE A 199 12.58 6.25 4.84
C PHE A 199 12.54 6.42 3.31
N PHE A 200 11.84 5.53 2.61
CA PHE A 200 11.82 5.54 1.16
C PHE A 200 10.85 6.55 0.56
N LYS A 201 9.89 7.05 1.33
CA LYS A 201 8.86 8.01 0.88
C LYS A 201 8.23 7.63 -0.47
N PRO A 202 7.73 6.38 -0.62
CA PRO A 202 7.23 5.91 -1.89
C PRO A 202 6.06 6.76 -2.39
N ALA A 203 5.83 6.82 -3.69
CA ALA A 203 4.66 7.49 -4.27
C ALA A 203 3.35 6.91 -3.72
N ILE A 204 3.32 5.60 -3.50
CA ILE A 204 2.17 4.86 -2.98
C ILE A 204 2.61 3.99 -1.81
N TRP A 205 1.80 3.94 -0.78
CA TRP A 205 1.92 2.91 0.24
C TRP A 205 0.56 2.45 0.72
N ALA A 206 0.45 1.17 1.02
CA ALA A 206 -0.79 0.57 1.51
C ALA A 206 -0.49 -0.54 2.53
N ILE A 207 -1.20 -0.54 3.64
CA ILE A 207 -1.18 -1.63 4.63
C ILE A 207 -2.57 -2.27 4.64
N GLU A 208 -2.63 -3.59 4.44
CA GLU A 208 -3.85 -4.40 4.47
C GLU A 208 -3.96 -5.11 5.81
N ASN A 209 -5.16 -5.09 6.40
CA ASN A 209 -5.50 -5.99 7.50
C ASN A 209 -7.02 -6.16 7.62
N PRO A 210 -7.52 -7.31 8.10
CA PRO A 210 -8.92 -7.45 8.47
C PRO A 210 -9.30 -6.49 9.59
N VAL A 211 -10.61 -6.25 9.76
CA VAL A 211 -11.14 -5.47 10.89
C VAL A 211 -10.58 -5.99 12.21
N GLY A 212 -9.99 -5.07 12.99
CA GLY A 212 -9.36 -5.42 14.24
C GLY A 212 -8.77 -4.23 14.98
N ARG A 213 -7.74 -4.48 15.77
CA ARG A 213 -7.10 -3.50 16.64
C ARG A 213 -5.76 -2.96 16.14
N ILE A 214 -5.38 -3.28 14.89
CA ILE A 214 -4.08 -2.86 14.31
C ILE A 214 -3.94 -1.33 14.23
N GLU A 215 -5.01 -0.61 13.88
CA GLU A 215 -5.00 0.86 13.80
C GLU A 215 -4.59 1.48 15.14
N ASN A 216 -5.23 1.07 16.21
CA ASN A 216 -4.97 1.61 17.53
C ASN A 216 -3.62 1.16 18.11
N LEU A 217 -3.24 -0.11 17.95
CA LEU A 217 -2.01 -0.66 18.52
C LEU A 217 -0.78 -0.39 17.66
N GLY A 218 -0.93 -0.36 16.35
CA GLY A 218 0.15 -0.09 15.39
C GLY A 218 0.38 1.40 15.14
N GLY A 219 -0.49 2.29 15.66
CA GLY A 219 -0.38 3.74 15.44
C GLY A 219 -0.64 4.15 13.97
N LEU A 220 -1.50 3.42 13.26
CA LEU A 220 -1.86 3.75 11.89
C LEU A 220 -2.79 4.97 11.83
N PRO A 221 -2.74 5.79 10.77
CA PRO A 221 -3.74 6.80 10.51
C PRO A 221 -5.12 6.15 10.31
N PRO A 222 -6.23 6.90 10.24
CA PRO A 222 -7.52 6.34 9.86
C PRO A 222 -7.46 5.58 8.53
N TRP A 223 -8.11 4.42 8.44
CA TRP A 223 -8.18 3.66 7.19
C TRP A 223 -8.91 4.46 6.09
N ARG A 224 -8.54 4.20 4.84
CA ARG A 224 -9.06 4.93 3.68
C ARG A 224 -10.01 4.11 2.81
N LEU A 225 -9.80 2.80 2.76
CA LEU A 225 -10.60 1.90 1.94
C LEU A 225 -11.08 0.72 2.77
N SER A 226 -12.35 0.35 2.62
CA SER A 226 -12.85 -0.93 3.10
C SER A 226 -13.53 -1.70 1.97
N PHE A 227 -13.27 -2.99 1.92
CA PHE A 227 -13.88 -3.87 0.94
C PHE A 227 -14.15 -5.27 1.52
N ASP A 228 -15.00 -6.01 0.83
CA ASP A 228 -15.12 -7.46 0.89
C ASP A 228 -14.78 -8.02 -0.50
N PRO A 229 -14.21 -9.23 -0.61
CA PRO A 229 -13.83 -9.80 -1.91
C PRO A 229 -14.97 -9.86 -2.93
N ASN A 230 -16.23 -9.96 -2.47
CA ASN A 230 -17.38 -9.98 -3.36
C ASN A 230 -17.63 -8.64 -4.11
N HIS A 231 -17.01 -7.56 -3.70
CA HIS A 231 -17.04 -6.31 -4.47
C HIS A 231 -16.11 -6.34 -5.70
N LEU A 232 -15.25 -7.35 -5.77
CA LEU A 232 -14.12 -7.48 -6.70
C LEU A 232 -14.03 -8.88 -7.33
N GLY A 233 -15.18 -9.55 -7.48
CA GLY A 233 -15.33 -10.77 -8.26
C GLY A 233 -15.32 -12.09 -7.49
N ASP A 234 -14.98 -12.11 -6.22
CA ASP A 234 -14.95 -13.33 -5.41
C ASP A 234 -16.26 -13.52 -4.64
N PRO A 235 -16.96 -14.67 -4.70
CA PRO A 235 -18.28 -14.84 -4.10
C PRO A 235 -18.27 -15.07 -2.58
N TYR A 236 -17.34 -14.41 -1.84
CA TYR A 236 -17.26 -14.51 -0.38
C TYR A 236 -16.98 -13.17 0.30
N THR A 237 -17.24 -13.14 1.62
CA THR A 237 -16.98 -11.98 2.46
C THR A 237 -15.75 -12.19 3.35
N LYS A 238 -14.89 -11.19 3.40
CA LYS A 238 -13.76 -11.03 4.33
C LYS A 238 -13.51 -9.54 4.46
N LYS A 239 -14.23 -8.87 5.37
CA LYS A 239 -14.08 -7.43 5.49
C LYS A 239 -12.66 -7.03 5.80
N THR A 240 -12.06 -6.33 4.87
CA THR A 240 -10.67 -5.89 4.87
C THR A 240 -10.61 -4.37 4.84
N LEU A 241 -9.63 -3.82 5.55
CA LEU A 241 -9.35 -2.39 5.62
C LEU A 241 -7.97 -2.13 5.03
N ILE A 242 -7.83 -1.00 4.35
CA ILE A 242 -6.55 -0.52 3.79
C ILE A 242 -6.24 0.86 4.35
N TRP A 243 -5.06 0.97 4.90
CA TRP A 243 -4.44 2.21 5.36
C TRP A 243 -3.39 2.65 4.36
N GLY A 244 -3.24 3.95 4.15
CA GLY A 244 -2.14 4.40 3.31
C GLY A 244 -2.40 5.65 2.49
N ARG A 245 -1.48 5.90 1.59
CA ARG A 245 -1.49 6.94 0.59
C ARG A 245 -1.61 6.29 -0.79
N PHE A 246 -2.79 6.29 -1.35
CA PHE A 246 -3.13 5.65 -2.62
C PHE A 246 -4.46 6.19 -3.15
N ASN A 247 -4.76 5.97 -4.42
CA ASN A 247 -6.10 6.18 -4.97
C ASN A 247 -7.03 5.07 -4.47
N ALA A 248 -8.02 5.44 -3.66
CA ALA A 248 -8.98 4.50 -3.07
C ALA A 248 -10.21 4.24 -3.96
N ASP A 249 -10.37 4.97 -5.07
CA ASP A 249 -11.44 4.75 -6.04
C ASP A 249 -11.12 3.61 -6.99
N LEU A 250 -11.20 2.39 -6.48
CA LEU A 250 -10.93 1.18 -7.25
C LEU A 250 -12.08 0.86 -8.22
N PRO A 251 -11.79 0.25 -9.39
CA PRO A 251 -12.81 -0.42 -10.18
C PRO A 251 -13.48 -1.53 -9.38
N ILE A 252 -14.70 -1.90 -9.74
CA ILE A 252 -15.47 -2.94 -9.05
C ILE A 252 -16.00 -4.00 -10.03
N ALA A 253 -16.15 -5.22 -9.53
CA ALA A 253 -16.80 -6.34 -10.22
C ALA A 253 -17.69 -7.09 -9.21
N PRO A 254 -18.85 -6.50 -8.81
CA PRO A 254 -19.63 -6.99 -7.69
C PRO A 254 -20.39 -8.26 -8.01
N VAL A 255 -20.13 -9.33 -7.26
CA VAL A 255 -20.84 -10.60 -7.30
C VAL A 255 -21.62 -10.85 -6.02
N GLU A 256 -22.68 -11.65 -6.09
CA GLU A 256 -23.44 -12.02 -4.90
C GLU A 256 -22.57 -12.87 -3.97
N PRO A 257 -22.47 -12.55 -2.65
CA PRO A 257 -21.63 -13.27 -1.70
C PRO A 257 -22.23 -14.61 -1.26
N THR A 258 -22.45 -15.52 -2.20
CA THR A 258 -23.13 -16.81 -1.98
C THR A 258 -22.37 -17.74 -1.04
N GLU A 259 -21.04 -17.60 -0.94
CA GLU A 259 -20.20 -18.39 -0.03
C GLU A 259 -20.16 -17.84 1.41
N GLY A 260 -20.65 -16.62 1.62
CA GLY A 260 -20.62 -15.95 2.93
C GLY A 260 -19.20 -15.82 3.48
N SER A 261 -19.01 -15.96 4.79
CA SER A 261 -17.68 -15.88 5.44
C SER A 261 -16.91 -17.19 5.25
N LYS A 262 -16.31 -17.37 4.10
CA LYS A 262 -15.50 -18.54 3.70
C LYS A 262 -14.36 -18.83 4.68
N MET A 263 -13.72 -17.78 5.21
CA MET A 263 -12.59 -17.89 6.11
C MET A 263 -12.92 -18.60 7.41
N HIS A 264 -14.11 -18.43 7.94
CA HIS A 264 -14.54 -19.09 9.16
C HIS A 264 -15.00 -20.55 8.89
N ARG A 265 -15.67 -20.77 7.77
CA ARG A 265 -16.30 -22.08 7.44
C ARG A 265 -15.31 -23.09 6.89
N LEU A 266 -14.41 -22.71 5.98
CA LEU A 266 -13.53 -23.62 5.25
C LEU A 266 -12.10 -23.65 5.80
N TYR A 267 -11.65 -22.57 6.43
CA TYR A 267 -10.28 -22.40 6.88
C TYR A 267 -10.16 -22.24 8.41
N GLY A 268 -11.02 -22.90 9.17
CA GLY A 268 -11.07 -22.86 10.64
C GLY A 268 -9.94 -23.59 11.37
N GLY A 269 -8.86 -24.01 10.69
CA GLY A 269 -7.75 -24.76 11.27
C GLY A 269 -6.58 -23.90 11.75
N LYS A 270 -5.67 -24.54 12.56
CA LYS A 270 -4.44 -23.92 13.06
C LYS A 270 -3.21 -24.28 12.21
N SER A 271 -3.34 -25.13 11.19
CA SER A 271 -2.21 -25.56 10.37
C SER A 271 -1.62 -24.40 9.56
N LEU A 272 -0.33 -24.48 9.25
CA LEU A 272 0.36 -23.50 8.40
C LEU A 272 -0.34 -23.36 7.03
N LYS A 273 -0.71 -24.49 6.41
CA LYS A 273 -1.47 -24.51 5.15
C LYS A 273 -2.76 -23.70 5.24
N THR A 274 -3.52 -23.84 6.34
CA THR A 274 -4.75 -23.07 6.55
C THR A 274 -4.49 -21.58 6.74
N LYS A 275 -3.43 -21.23 7.49
CA LYS A 275 -3.02 -19.84 7.68
C LYS A 275 -2.63 -19.21 6.35
N ASN A 276 -1.82 -19.88 5.55
CA ASN A 276 -1.39 -19.41 4.23
C ASN A 276 -2.57 -19.23 3.28
N ALA A 277 -3.51 -20.19 3.24
CA ALA A 277 -4.72 -20.07 2.41
C ALA A 277 -5.61 -18.86 2.81
N ARG A 278 -5.58 -18.45 4.08
CA ARG A 278 -6.33 -17.28 4.57
C ARG A 278 -5.62 -15.95 4.29
N SER A 279 -4.31 -15.96 4.10
CA SER A 279 -3.49 -14.77 3.87
C SER A 279 -3.41 -14.38 2.39
N VAL A 280 -3.83 -15.24 1.48
CA VAL A 280 -3.82 -14.93 0.04
C VAL A 280 -4.68 -13.69 -0.23
N THR A 281 -4.10 -12.71 -0.88
CA THR A 281 -4.79 -11.50 -1.33
C THR A 281 -5.73 -11.87 -2.49
N PRO A 282 -7.01 -11.41 -2.48
CA PRO A 282 -7.93 -11.66 -3.57
C PRO A 282 -7.42 -11.11 -4.92
N GLU A 283 -7.54 -11.89 -5.99
CA GLU A 283 -7.02 -11.52 -7.31
C GLU A 283 -7.65 -10.22 -7.82
N GLY A 284 -8.99 -10.12 -7.72
CA GLY A 284 -9.70 -8.91 -8.14
C GLY A 284 -9.28 -7.67 -7.35
N PHE A 285 -8.94 -7.80 -6.05
CA PHE A 285 -8.38 -6.68 -5.30
C PHE A 285 -6.99 -6.31 -5.82
N SER A 286 -6.12 -7.27 -6.06
CA SER A 286 -4.75 -7.01 -6.51
C SER A 286 -4.73 -6.23 -7.83
N TYR A 287 -5.48 -6.69 -8.84
CA TYR A 287 -5.53 -6.03 -10.15
C TYR A 287 -6.36 -4.74 -10.13
N GLY A 288 -7.45 -4.69 -9.37
CA GLY A 288 -8.22 -3.47 -9.17
C GLY A 288 -7.42 -2.38 -8.46
N PHE A 289 -6.63 -2.75 -7.44
CA PHE A 289 -5.73 -1.82 -6.76
C PHE A 289 -4.64 -1.31 -7.71
N PHE A 290 -4.03 -2.20 -8.49
CA PHE A 290 -3.04 -1.84 -9.50
C PHE A 290 -3.64 -0.89 -10.55
N ALA A 291 -4.81 -1.21 -11.11
CA ALA A 291 -5.47 -0.38 -12.13
C ALA A 291 -5.71 1.06 -11.64
N ALA A 292 -6.09 1.22 -10.37
CA ALA A 292 -6.30 2.54 -9.78
C ALA A 292 -4.99 3.28 -9.42
N ASN A 293 -3.85 2.58 -9.33
CA ASN A 293 -2.67 3.12 -8.66
C ASN A 293 -1.36 3.00 -9.46
N ASN A 294 -1.36 2.39 -10.65
CA ASN A 294 -0.15 2.34 -11.47
C ASN A 294 0.21 3.71 -12.06
N ALA A 295 1.51 3.92 -12.32
CA ALA A 295 2.01 5.23 -12.77
C ALA A 295 1.55 5.61 -14.19
N VAL A 296 1.21 4.63 -15.02
CA VAL A 296 0.83 4.86 -16.42
C VAL A 296 -0.60 5.35 -16.53
N ASP A 297 -1.54 4.72 -15.80
CA ASP A 297 -2.95 5.07 -15.89
C ASP A 297 -3.32 6.27 -15.00
N ASN A 298 -2.49 6.55 -13.99
CA ASN A 298 -2.70 7.65 -13.04
C ASN A 298 -1.43 8.48 -12.80
N PRO A 299 -0.79 9.03 -13.84
CA PRO A 299 0.49 9.72 -13.69
C PRO A 299 0.39 10.97 -12.79
N VAL A 300 -0.70 11.74 -12.89
CA VAL A 300 -0.93 12.91 -12.03
C VAL A 300 -1.03 12.52 -10.55
N GLN A 301 -1.74 11.43 -10.25
CA GLN A 301 -1.88 10.92 -8.90
C GLN A 301 -0.53 10.44 -8.34
N ALA A 302 0.24 9.72 -9.14
CA ALA A 302 1.57 9.24 -8.75
C ALA A 302 2.52 10.39 -8.45
N LEU A 303 2.60 11.39 -9.33
CA LEU A 303 3.42 12.59 -9.13
C LEU A 303 2.98 13.39 -7.91
N SER A 304 1.67 13.59 -7.72
CA SER A 304 1.14 14.31 -6.55
C SER A 304 1.42 13.58 -5.23
N PHE A 305 1.56 12.26 -5.24
CA PHE A 305 1.95 11.50 -4.06
C PHE A 305 3.46 11.53 -3.80
N LYS A 306 4.26 11.50 -4.85
CA LYS A 306 5.72 11.53 -4.75
C LYS A 306 6.23 12.93 -4.35
N TYR A 307 5.61 13.95 -4.89
CA TYR A 307 5.96 15.37 -4.69
C TYR A 307 4.81 16.13 -4.03
N ASP A 308 4.44 15.73 -2.83
CA ASP A 308 3.27 16.20 -2.08
C ASP A 308 3.33 17.68 -1.65
N ARG A 309 4.49 18.32 -1.80
CA ARG A 309 4.70 19.76 -1.60
C ARG A 309 4.29 20.60 -2.82
N LEU A 310 4.19 19.98 -4.00
CA LEU A 310 3.79 20.65 -5.23
C LEU A 310 2.28 20.50 -5.48
N ASP A 311 1.68 21.54 -6.06
CA ASP A 311 0.26 21.52 -6.37
C ASP A 311 -0.05 20.46 -7.45
N ARG A 312 -1.06 19.63 -7.19
CA ARG A 312 -1.55 18.64 -8.15
C ARG A 312 -1.93 19.24 -9.49
N GLU A 313 -2.43 20.49 -9.49
CA GLU A 313 -2.88 21.17 -10.70
C GLU A 313 -1.73 21.37 -11.69
N ILE A 314 -0.50 21.62 -11.22
CA ILE A 314 0.66 21.78 -12.11
C ILE A 314 1.00 20.47 -12.83
N PHE A 315 0.86 19.31 -12.16
CA PHE A 315 1.04 18.01 -12.79
C PHE A 315 -0.05 17.71 -13.82
N GLN A 316 -1.30 18.09 -13.51
CA GLN A 316 -2.41 17.95 -14.44
C GLN A 316 -2.15 18.76 -15.73
N GLN A 317 -1.76 20.00 -15.61
CA GLN A 317 -1.43 20.87 -16.77
C GLN A 317 -0.26 20.31 -17.58
N ALA A 318 0.77 19.78 -16.92
CA ALA A 318 1.93 19.22 -17.59
C ALA A 318 1.58 17.94 -18.37
N ILE A 319 0.78 17.05 -17.80
CA ILE A 319 0.34 15.82 -18.49
C ILE A 319 -0.60 16.15 -19.65
N GLU A 320 -1.50 17.12 -19.50
CA GLU A 320 -2.37 17.61 -20.58
C GLU A 320 -1.57 18.25 -21.71
N ALA A 321 -0.44 18.88 -21.41
CA ALA A 321 0.53 19.41 -22.39
C ALA A 321 1.45 18.34 -23.00
N ASN A 322 1.22 17.04 -22.72
CA ASN A 322 2.02 15.90 -23.16
C ASN A 322 3.47 15.86 -22.60
N VAL A 323 3.78 16.60 -21.54
CA VAL A 323 5.06 16.47 -20.85
C VAL A 323 5.15 15.06 -20.22
N SER A 324 6.23 14.34 -20.50
CA SER A 324 6.39 12.99 -19.94
C SER A 324 6.65 13.04 -18.44
N THR A 325 6.18 12.02 -17.70
CA THR A 325 6.44 11.88 -16.25
C THR A 325 7.93 11.85 -15.95
N TYR A 326 8.74 11.23 -16.82
CA TYR A 326 10.19 11.19 -16.69
C TYR A 326 10.80 12.62 -16.69
N MET A 327 10.44 13.46 -17.66
CA MET A 327 10.93 14.84 -17.71
C MET A 327 10.50 15.66 -16.49
N LEU A 328 9.28 15.44 -15.99
CA LEU A 328 8.80 16.09 -14.78
C LEU A 328 9.61 15.68 -13.56
N GLU A 329 9.84 14.38 -13.40
CA GLU A 329 10.65 13.85 -12.30
C GLU A 329 12.09 14.36 -12.36
N GLU A 330 12.68 14.44 -13.55
CA GLU A 330 14.03 14.93 -13.75
C GLU A 330 14.18 16.42 -13.33
N VAL A 331 13.34 17.31 -13.82
CA VAL A 331 13.42 18.75 -13.46
C VAL A 331 13.13 19.02 -11.99
N ILE A 332 12.22 18.25 -11.39
CA ILE A 332 11.94 18.36 -9.95
C ILE A 332 13.14 17.86 -9.14
N ALA A 333 13.72 16.73 -9.51
CA ALA A 333 14.90 16.18 -8.84
C ALA A 333 16.10 17.13 -8.95
N ASP A 334 16.35 17.69 -10.12
CA ASP A 334 17.42 18.67 -10.34
C ASP A 334 17.21 19.94 -9.50
N SER A 335 15.98 20.44 -9.42
CA SER A 335 15.66 21.60 -8.58
C SER A 335 16.01 21.34 -7.11
N TYR A 336 15.62 20.19 -6.57
CA TYR A 336 15.91 19.84 -5.18
C TYR A 336 17.39 19.47 -4.95
N TYR A 337 18.07 18.87 -5.92
CA TYR A 337 19.51 18.60 -5.85
C TYR A 337 20.35 19.90 -5.77
N MET A 338 19.88 20.96 -6.41
CA MET A 338 20.48 22.28 -6.39
C MET A 338 20.10 23.13 -5.14
N ASP A 339 19.49 22.52 -4.13
CA ASP A 339 18.98 23.20 -2.93
C ASP A 339 17.97 24.35 -3.24
N LEU A 340 17.25 24.24 -4.33
CA LEU A 340 16.22 25.20 -4.73
C LEU A 340 14.88 24.85 -4.05
N ASP A 341 14.00 25.83 -3.96
CA ASP A 341 12.70 25.68 -3.31
C ASP A 341 11.62 25.10 -4.27
N ASP A 342 10.41 24.90 -3.73
CA ASP A 342 9.27 24.41 -4.49
C ASP A 342 8.87 25.34 -5.65
N ASN A 343 9.12 26.67 -5.53
CA ASN A 343 8.82 27.62 -6.59
C ASN A 343 9.73 27.39 -7.80
N ALA A 344 11.01 27.10 -7.58
CA ALA A 344 11.93 26.79 -8.67
C ALA A 344 11.54 25.50 -9.40
N ALA A 345 11.08 24.48 -8.69
CA ALA A 345 10.56 23.26 -9.29
C ALA A 345 9.28 23.53 -10.13
N ILE A 346 8.39 24.39 -9.63
CA ILE A 346 7.18 24.81 -10.34
C ILE A 346 7.55 25.60 -11.60
N GLU A 347 8.49 26.53 -11.53
CA GLU A 347 8.97 27.31 -12.68
C GLU A 347 9.57 26.39 -13.76
N ALA A 348 10.38 25.41 -13.37
CA ALA A 348 10.94 24.42 -14.28
C ALA A 348 9.86 23.58 -15.00
N ILE A 349 8.82 23.17 -14.28
CA ILE A 349 7.67 22.47 -14.87
C ILE A 349 6.91 23.39 -15.86
N ILE A 350 6.69 24.64 -15.49
CA ILE A 350 6.03 25.62 -16.38
C ILE A 350 6.83 25.83 -17.67
N ASP A 351 8.15 25.85 -17.60
CA ASP A 351 8.99 26.01 -18.77
C ASP A 351 8.95 24.78 -19.68
N LEU A 352 8.87 23.57 -19.12
CA LEU A 352 8.59 22.36 -19.92
C LEU A 352 7.24 22.45 -20.64
N ILE A 353 6.18 22.86 -19.95
CA ILE A 353 4.83 23.02 -20.55
C ILE A 353 4.88 24.02 -21.72
N LYS A 354 5.62 25.12 -21.59
CA LYS A 354 5.79 26.10 -22.66
C LYS A 354 6.58 25.55 -23.84
N GLY A 355 7.65 24.78 -23.56
CA GLY A 355 8.48 24.15 -24.58
C GLY A 355 7.70 23.17 -25.45
N GLU A 356 6.94 22.27 -24.85
CA GLU A 356 6.08 21.31 -25.58
C GLU A 356 5.01 22.00 -26.43
N ASN A 357 4.40 23.07 -25.93
CA ASN A 357 3.41 23.84 -26.70
C ASN A 357 4.01 24.58 -27.93
N LEU A 358 5.32 24.85 -27.95
CA LEU A 358 6.00 25.47 -29.08
C LEU A 358 6.36 24.44 -30.15
N GLU A 359 6.55 23.17 -29.84
CA GLU A 359 6.81 22.12 -30.82
C GLU A 359 5.55 21.62 -31.54
N LEU A 360 4.36 21.92 -30.99
CA LEU A 360 3.06 21.57 -31.57
C LEU A 360 2.45 22.66 -32.48
N THR A 361 3.08 23.83 -32.57
CA THR A 361 2.66 24.97 -33.45
C THR A 361 3.61 25.14 -34.62
#